data_074cc55f40c93f20d3216d29c8097ee6
#
_entry.id   074cc55f40c93f20d3216d29c8097ee6
#
_cell.length_a   1.000
_cell.length_b   1.000
_cell.length_c   1.000
_cell.angle_alpha   90.00
_cell.angle_beta   90.00
_cell.angle_gamma   90.00
#
_symmetry.space_group_name_H-M   'P 1'
#
loop_
_entity.id
_entity.type
_entity.pdbx_description
1 polymer ?
#
loop_
_entity_poly.entity_id
_entity_poly.type
_entity_poly.pdbx_seq_one_letter_code
_entity_poly.pdbx_strand_id
1 'polypeptide(L)'
;LVDDMNSGSIAAVLINGVNPAYSYSDSKKFKDALAKVVSVSFNGTMDETTELCKYILPSHHWLESWGDAEPKTGYFSLLQPTINPLFKTRAFQTSLIKWSAAAGSLVNDYETYFKTYWSAKLGSLDLWEKALQDGVVEPATMPVGGGAFSGAKVAEAAAAVAAAKGGAVEVVLYQKVSIGDGAQANNPWLQELPDPVSKVTWDNYAMMSPAMAKS
;
A
#
# COMPACT_ATOMS: atom_id res chain seq x y z
N LEU A 1 -14.94 2.12 -6.21
CA LEU A 1 -14.88 2.42 -4.77
C LEU A 1 -15.29 3.86 -4.46
N VAL A 2 -14.60 4.90 -5.00
CA VAL A 2 -14.92 6.31 -4.71
C VAL A 2 -16.32 6.68 -5.19
N ASP A 3 -16.74 6.19 -6.34
CA ASP A 3 -18.10 6.38 -6.84
C ASP A 3 -19.14 5.69 -5.96
N ASP A 4 -18.83 4.50 -5.46
CA ASP A 4 -19.71 3.73 -4.57
C ASP A 4 -19.85 4.40 -3.19
N MET A 5 -18.75 5.00 -2.68
CA MET A 5 -18.81 5.84 -1.48
C MET A 5 -19.71 7.06 -1.70
N ASN A 6 -19.55 7.72 -2.86
CA ASN A 6 -20.35 8.89 -3.21
C ASN A 6 -21.83 8.59 -3.41
N SER A 7 -22.16 7.41 -3.94
CA SER A 7 -23.55 6.95 -4.16
C SER A 7 -24.22 6.39 -2.90
N GLY A 8 -23.46 6.22 -1.79
CA GLY A 8 -23.98 5.61 -0.56
C GLY A 8 -24.04 4.09 -0.57
N SER A 9 -23.47 3.42 -1.58
CA SER A 9 -23.39 1.96 -1.65
C SER A 9 -22.39 1.37 -0.64
N ILE A 10 -21.47 2.21 -0.15
CA ILE A 10 -20.49 1.86 0.89
C ILE A 10 -20.78 2.70 2.13
N ALA A 11 -21.01 2.04 3.26
CA ALA A 11 -21.32 2.68 4.54
C ALA A 11 -20.06 2.98 5.37
N ALA A 12 -18.99 2.18 5.21
CA ALA A 12 -17.76 2.33 5.98
C ALA A 12 -16.53 1.99 5.12
N VAL A 13 -15.40 2.66 5.42
CA VAL A 13 -14.10 2.40 4.80
C VAL A 13 -13.02 2.26 5.86
N LEU A 14 -12.17 1.25 5.68
CA LEU A 14 -10.99 0.99 6.49
C LEU A 14 -9.76 1.31 5.65
N ILE A 15 -8.88 2.16 6.15
CA ILE A 15 -7.71 2.67 5.44
C ILE A 15 -6.46 2.23 6.19
N ASN A 16 -5.57 1.52 5.50
CA ASN A 16 -4.33 1.02 6.09
C ASN A 16 -3.18 1.11 5.08
N GLY A 17 -2.11 1.83 5.43
CA GLY A 17 -0.89 1.95 4.65
C GLY A 17 -1.04 2.72 3.32
N VAL A 18 -2.08 3.53 3.17
CA VAL A 18 -2.32 4.34 1.96
C VAL A 18 -2.80 5.76 2.32
N ASN A 19 -2.45 6.73 1.47
CA ASN A 19 -2.83 8.13 1.65
C ASN A 19 -3.54 8.68 0.38
N PRO A 20 -4.76 8.23 0.08
CA PRO A 20 -5.47 8.63 -1.14
C PRO A 20 -5.91 10.10 -1.16
N ALA A 21 -6.02 10.77 -0.03
CA ALA A 21 -6.27 12.23 -0.03
C ALA A 21 -5.11 13.03 -0.65
N TYR A 22 -3.91 12.44 -0.67
CA TYR A 22 -2.74 12.99 -1.32
C TYR A 22 -2.50 12.37 -2.71
N SER A 23 -2.50 11.04 -2.81
CA SER A 23 -2.01 10.31 -3.99
C SER A 23 -3.09 10.03 -5.06
N TYR A 24 -4.38 10.16 -4.74
CA TYR A 24 -5.44 9.92 -5.70
C TYR A 24 -5.58 11.09 -6.69
N SER A 25 -5.68 10.81 -7.98
CA SER A 25 -5.71 11.82 -9.06
C SER A 25 -6.83 12.85 -8.91
N ASP A 26 -8.00 12.43 -8.41
CA ASP A 26 -9.11 13.32 -8.06
C ASP A 26 -9.28 13.37 -6.53
N SER A 27 -8.30 13.96 -5.87
CA SER A 27 -8.24 14.11 -4.41
C SER A 27 -9.50 14.76 -3.85
N LYS A 28 -10.06 15.75 -4.54
CA LYS A 28 -11.29 16.41 -4.11
C LYS A 28 -12.47 15.43 -4.08
N LYS A 29 -12.65 14.65 -5.14
CA LYS A 29 -13.73 13.65 -5.24
C LYS A 29 -13.60 12.59 -4.14
N PHE A 30 -12.38 12.18 -3.81
CA PHE A 30 -12.12 11.25 -2.70
C PHE A 30 -12.48 11.87 -1.35
N LYS A 31 -12.06 13.11 -1.06
CA LYS A 31 -12.37 13.82 0.18
C LYS A 31 -13.86 13.99 0.37
N ASP A 32 -14.58 14.39 -0.69
CA ASP A 32 -16.03 14.54 -0.68
C ASP A 32 -16.74 13.18 -0.43
N ALA A 33 -16.19 12.08 -0.93
CA ALA A 33 -16.69 10.73 -0.70
C ALA A 33 -16.41 10.26 0.75
N LEU A 34 -15.20 10.53 1.26
CA LEU A 34 -14.79 10.13 2.61
C LEU A 34 -15.67 10.76 3.68
N ALA A 35 -16.12 12.00 3.46
CA ALA A 35 -17.01 12.71 4.37
C ALA A 35 -18.41 12.08 4.52
N LYS A 36 -18.81 11.21 3.57
CA LYS A 36 -20.14 10.58 3.55
C LYS A 36 -20.19 9.22 4.24
N VAL A 37 -19.04 8.63 4.53
CA VAL A 37 -18.90 7.27 5.06
C VAL A 37 -18.31 7.27 6.47
N VAL A 38 -18.47 6.18 7.19
CA VAL A 38 -17.70 5.93 8.40
C VAL A 38 -16.28 5.56 7.99
N SER A 39 -15.30 6.40 8.36
CA SER A 39 -13.90 6.22 7.98
C SER A 39 -13.03 5.90 9.20
N VAL A 40 -12.19 4.89 9.06
CA VAL A 40 -11.23 4.45 10.07
C VAL A 40 -9.86 4.39 9.43
N SER A 41 -8.91 5.16 9.94
CA SER A 41 -7.50 5.08 9.55
C SER A 41 -6.71 4.20 10.52
N PHE A 42 -5.91 3.30 9.97
CA PHE A 42 -4.89 2.52 10.68
C PHE A 42 -3.47 2.99 10.39
N ASN A 43 -3.30 4.08 9.67
CA ASN A 43 -1.99 4.64 9.35
C ASN A 43 -1.25 5.03 10.64
N GLY A 44 0.05 4.79 10.67
CA GLY A 44 0.92 5.09 11.82
C GLY A 44 1.31 6.56 11.93
N THR A 45 1.00 7.38 10.92
CA THR A 45 1.30 8.81 10.86
C THR A 45 0.04 9.62 10.58
N MET A 46 0.03 10.88 11.02
CA MET A 46 -1.04 11.82 10.73
C MET A 46 -0.81 12.40 9.33
N ASP A 47 -1.24 11.65 8.32
CA ASP A 47 -1.24 12.09 6.92
C ASP A 47 -2.56 12.77 6.53
N GLU A 48 -2.64 13.29 5.31
CA GLU A 48 -3.80 14.04 4.79
C GLU A 48 -5.10 13.22 4.78
N THR A 49 -4.99 11.90 4.63
CA THR A 49 -6.16 11.01 4.70
C THR A 49 -6.57 10.76 6.13
N THR A 50 -5.59 10.48 6.99
CA THR A 50 -5.83 10.19 8.41
C THR A 50 -6.47 11.36 9.12
N GLU A 51 -6.04 12.60 8.81
CA GLU A 51 -6.61 13.83 9.36
C GLU A 51 -8.11 13.98 9.04
N LEU A 52 -8.55 13.46 7.91
CA LEU A 52 -9.94 13.52 7.46
C LEU A 52 -10.80 12.35 7.97
N CYS A 53 -10.20 11.34 8.58
CA CYS A 53 -10.91 10.17 9.06
C CYS A 53 -11.67 10.43 10.35
N LYS A 54 -12.84 9.78 10.49
CA LYS A 54 -13.67 9.88 11.69
C LYS A 54 -13.04 9.19 12.91
N TYR A 55 -12.32 8.10 12.67
CA TYR A 55 -11.62 7.34 13.71
C TYR A 55 -10.18 7.08 13.29
N ILE A 56 -9.26 7.20 14.24
CA ILE A 56 -7.83 6.99 14.05
C ILE A 56 -7.38 5.92 15.04
N LEU A 57 -6.97 4.77 14.53
CA LEU A 57 -6.56 3.58 15.29
C LEU A 57 -5.17 3.13 14.81
N PRO A 58 -4.08 3.81 15.19
CA PRO A 58 -2.76 3.54 14.64
C PRO A 58 -2.36 2.07 14.78
N SER A 59 -1.93 1.47 13.67
CA SER A 59 -1.40 0.11 13.65
C SER A 59 0.02 0.08 14.23
N HIS A 60 0.49 -1.11 14.59
CA HIS A 60 1.89 -1.34 14.89
C HIS A 60 2.78 -1.02 13.69
N HIS A 61 4.00 -0.62 13.95
CA HIS A 61 5.05 -0.58 12.93
C HIS A 61 5.38 -2.02 12.47
N TRP A 62 5.87 -2.20 11.25
CA TRP A 62 6.21 -3.54 10.74
C TRP A 62 7.30 -4.26 11.57
N LEU A 63 8.20 -3.53 12.24
CA LEU A 63 9.16 -4.11 13.20
C LEU A 63 8.51 -4.63 14.49
N GLU A 64 7.27 -4.25 14.75
CA GLU A 64 6.49 -4.59 15.95
C GLU A 64 5.43 -5.67 15.67
N SER A 65 5.32 -6.13 14.43
CA SER A 65 4.21 -6.98 13.98
C SER A 65 4.68 -8.25 13.28
N TRP A 66 3.88 -9.30 13.44
CA TRP A 66 3.92 -10.46 12.57
C TRP A 66 3.39 -10.08 11.18
N GLY A 67 3.91 -10.76 10.16
CA GLY A 67 3.43 -10.56 8.80
C GLY A 67 4.03 -11.54 7.81
N ASP A 68 3.47 -11.55 6.63
CA ASP A 68 3.98 -12.28 5.48
C ASP A 68 3.81 -11.47 4.20
N ALA A 69 4.55 -11.87 3.18
CA ALA A 69 4.40 -11.37 1.83
C ALA A 69 4.62 -12.50 0.84
N GLU A 70 3.87 -12.49 -0.24
CA GLU A 70 4.04 -13.39 -1.39
C GLU A 70 4.55 -12.60 -2.60
N PRO A 71 5.87 -12.34 -2.68
CA PRO A 71 6.44 -11.54 -3.78
C PRO A 71 6.35 -12.25 -5.13
N LYS A 72 6.23 -13.56 -5.12
CA LYS A 72 6.04 -14.41 -6.28
C LYS A 72 5.17 -15.59 -5.87
N THR A 73 4.30 -16.05 -6.75
CA THR A 73 3.39 -17.18 -6.47
C THR A 73 4.11 -18.37 -5.83
N GLY A 74 3.66 -18.75 -4.66
CA GLY A 74 4.21 -19.85 -3.86
C GLY A 74 5.47 -19.51 -3.06
N TYR A 75 6.08 -18.34 -3.25
CA TYR A 75 7.22 -17.86 -2.47
C TYR A 75 6.75 -16.91 -1.39
N PHE A 76 6.96 -17.26 -0.16
CA PHE A 76 6.53 -16.44 0.97
C PHE A 76 7.73 -15.97 1.78
N SER A 77 7.69 -14.72 2.19
CA SER A 77 8.61 -14.16 3.18
C SER A 77 7.85 -13.97 4.48
N LEU A 78 8.44 -14.38 5.60
CA LEU A 78 7.85 -14.27 6.93
C LEU A 78 8.51 -13.15 7.71
N LEU A 79 7.70 -12.36 8.40
CA LEU A 79 8.16 -11.30 9.30
C LEU A 79 7.82 -11.68 10.74
N GLN A 80 8.82 -11.55 11.61
CA GLN A 80 8.66 -11.63 13.06
C GLN A 80 8.82 -10.23 13.66
N PRO A 81 8.12 -9.89 14.75
CA PRO A 81 8.38 -8.66 15.47
C PRO A 81 9.82 -8.67 16.01
N THR A 82 10.58 -7.63 15.68
CA THR A 82 11.96 -7.45 16.12
C THR A 82 12.01 -6.68 17.42
N ILE A 83 11.02 -5.84 17.68
CA ILE A 83 10.89 -5.03 18.90
C ILE A 83 9.48 -5.15 19.45
N ASN A 84 9.32 -4.85 20.73
CA ASN A 84 8.01 -4.65 21.34
C ASN A 84 7.41 -3.34 20.87
N PRO A 85 6.07 -3.21 20.85
CA PRO A 85 5.39 -1.94 20.51
C PRO A 85 5.90 -0.80 21.39
N LEU A 86 6.35 0.29 20.75
CA LEU A 86 6.83 1.49 21.43
C LEU A 86 5.69 2.35 21.96
N PHE A 87 4.52 2.27 21.33
CA PHE A 87 3.34 3.05 21.67
C PHE A 87 2.15 2.15 21.97
N LYS A 88 1.09 2.71 22.52
CA LYS A 88 -0.19 1.99 22.77
C LYS A 88 -0.99 1.80 21.48
N THR A 89 -0.35 1.22 20.47
CA THR A 89 -0.95 0.84 19.21
C THR A 89 -1.53 -0.58 19.26
N ARG A 90 -2.11 -1.05 18.18
CA ARG A 90 -2.58 -2.42 17.99
C ARG A 90 -2.43 -2.81 16.53
N ALA A 91 -1.91 -4.01 16.27
CA ALA A 91 -1.85 -4.53 14.91
C ALA A 91 -3.24 -4.43 14.23
N PHE A 92 -3.26 -3.96 12.99
CA PHE A 92 -4.46 -3.83 12.17
C PHE A 92 -5.27 -5.14 12.15
N GLN A 93 -4.58 -6.26 11.92
CA GLN A 93 -5.17 -7.59 11.87
C GLN A 93 -5.82 -7.99 13.21
N THR A 94 -5.19 -7.66 14.34
CA THR A 94 -5.79 -7.91 15.68
C THR A 94 -7.08 -7.11 15.86
N SER A 95 -7.16 -5.90 15.32
CA SER A 95 -8.39 -5.12 15.37
C SER A 95 -9.51 -5.77 14.55
N LEU A 96 -9.20 -6.28 13.36
CA LEU A 96 -10.17 -7.03 12.54
C LEU A 96 -10.63 -8.32 13.22
N ILE A 97 -9.71 -9.07 13.83
CA ILE A 97 -10.02 -10.29 14.59
C ILE A 97 -10.95 -9.97 15.75
N LYS A 98 -10.66 -8.91 16.52
CA LYS A 98 -11.52 -8.50 17.65
C LYS A 98 -12.91 -8.06 17.20
N TRP A 99 -13.02 -7.42 16.07
CA TRP A 99 -14.34 -7.05 15.51
C TRP A 99 -15.10 -8.28 14.98
N SER A 100 -14.40 -9.24 14.38
CA SER A 100 -14.99 -10.50 13.95
C SER A 100 -15.35 -11.41 15.13
N ALA A 101 -14.70 -11.30 16.28
CA ALA A 101 -15.03 -12.05 17.51
C ALA A 101 -16.42 -11.69 18.03
N ALA A 102 -16.88 -10.46 17.83
CA ALA A 102 -18.28 -10.09 18.09
C ALA A 102 -19.27 -10.90 17.23
N ALA A 103 -18.79 -11.49 16.12
CA ALA A 103 -19.54 -12.39 15.23
C ALA A 103 -19.25 -13.88 15.48
N GLY A 104 -18.55 -14.23 16.60
CA GLY A 104 -18.33 -15.61 17.01
C GLY A 104 -16.96 -16.22 16.66
N SER A 105 -15.96 -15.42 16.26
CA SER A 105 -14.60 -15.92 16.07
C SER A 105 -13.96 -16.34 17.40
N LEU A 106 -13.26 -17.47 17.41
CA LEU A 106 -12.57 -18.01 18.60
C LEU A 106 -11.12 -17.53 18.76
N VAL A 107 -10.56 -16.85 17.75
CA VAL A 107 -9.20 -16.34 17.77
C VAL A 107 -9.18 -14.94 18.37
N ASN A 108 -8.26 -14.67 19.31
CA ASN A 108 -8.26 -13.44 20.07
C ASN A 108 -7.20 -12.40 19.62
N ASP A 109 -6.17 -12.83 18.92
CA ASP A 109 -5.07 -11.99 18.47
C ASP A 109 -4.45 -12.49 17.16
N TYR A 110 -3.70 -11.62 16.51
CA TYR A 110 -3.12 -11.92 15.19
C TYR A 110 -1.94 -12.89 15.27
N GLU A 111 -1.14 -12.87 16.33
CA GLU A 111 -0.02 -13.81 16.49
C GLU A 111 -0.52 -15.25 16.53
N THR A 112 -1.51 -15.52 17.36
CA THR A 112 -2.14 -16.85 17.46
C THR A 112 -2.75 -17.28 16.13
N TYR A 113 -3.46 -16.38 15.45
CA TYR A 113 -3.99 -16.63 14.12
C TYR A 113 -2.89 -16.97 13.12
N PHE A 114 -1.86 -16.17 13.05
CA PHE A 114 -0.74 -16.29 12.12
C PHE A 114 0.02 -17.60 12.30
N LYS A 115 0.38 -17.92 13.55
CA LYS A 115 1.02 -19.18 13.90
C LYS A 115 0.16 -20.40 13.54
N THR A 116 -1.11 -20.35 13.86
CA THR A 116 -2.05 -21.46 13.55
C THR A 116 -2.19 -21.65 12.03
N TYR A 117 -2.38 -20.57 11.29
CA TYR A 117 -2.49 -20.60 9.84
C TYR A 117 -1.25 -21.20 9.18
N TRP A 118 -0.06 -20.70 9.53
CA TRP A 118 1.18 -21.15 8.92
C TRP A 118 1.58 -22.56 9.34
N SER A 119 1.39 -22.93 10.61
CA SER A 119 1.64 -24.31 11.06
C SER A 119 0.76 -25.31 10.33
N ALA A 120 -0.51 -24.98 10.12
CA ALA A 120 -1.42 -25.82 9.34
C ALA A 120 -1.03 -25.87 7.86
N LYS A 121 -0.64 -24.74 7.27
CA LYS A 121 -0.23 -24.64 5.87
C LYS A 121 1.06 -25.42 5.58
N LEU A 122 2.01 -25.41 6.49
CA LEU A 122 3.28 -26.13 6.38
C LEU A 122 3.18 -27.60 6.82
N GLY A 123 2.14 -27.97 7.57
CA GLY A 123 1.85 -29.32 8.02
C GLY A 123 2.38 -29.69 9.40
N SER A 124 3.24 -28.90 10.01
CA SER A 124 3.71 -29.10 11.38
C SER A 124 4.24 -27.83 12.04
N LEU A 125 4.37 -27.86 13.37
CA LEU A 125 4.99 -26.79 14.14
C LEU A 125 6.50 -26.70 13.85
N ASP A 126 7.18 -27.84 13.71
CA ASP A 126 8.62 -27.87 13.43
C ASP A 126 8.95 -27.21 12.08
N LEU A 127 8.12 -27.42 11.07
CA LEU A 127 8.26 -26.77 9.77
C LEU A 127 7.97 -25.27 9.86
N TRP A 128 7.06 -24.86 10.73
CA TRP A 128 6.84 -23.46 11.04
C TRP A 128 8.06 -22.81 11.68
N GLU A 129 8.64 -23.44 12.70
CA GLU A 129 9.84 -22.94 13.39
C GLU A 129 11.04 -22.85 12.43
N LYS A 130 11.20 -23.86 11.57
CA LYS A 130 12.20 -23.82 10.51
C LYS A 130 11.96 -22.67 9.52
N ALA A 131 10.74 -22.48 9.09
CA ALA A 131 10.39 -21.40 8.16
C ALA A 131 10.65 -20.01 8.76
N LEU A 132 10.43 -19.82 10.07
CA LEU A 132 10.79 -18.61 10.79
C LEU A 132 12.31 -18.39 10.85
N GLN A 133 13.07 -19.45 11.07
CA GLN A 133 14.54 -19.39 11.08
C GLN A 133 15.09 -19.02 9.69
N ASP A 134 14.53 -19.60 8.64
CA ASP A 134 14.94 -19.35 7.25
C ASP A 134 14.42 -17.98 6.74
N GLY A 135 13.32 -17.47 7.32
CA GLY A 135 12.65 -16.22 6.91
C GLY A 135 11.86 -16.34 5.62
N VAL A 136 11.95 -17.47 4.92
CA VAL A 136 11.32 -17.73 3.63
C VAL A 136 10.72 -19.12 3.57
N VAL A 137 9.67 -19.26 2.77
CA VAL A 137 9.08 -20.53 2.39
C VAL A 137 9.07 -20.60 0.87
N GLU A 138 9.79 -21.58 0.32
CA GLU A 138 9.86 -21.82 -1.12
C GLU A 138 9.00 -23.03 -1.50
N PRO A 139 8.33 -22.99 -2.66
CA PRO A 139 7.56 -24.14 -3.12
C PRO A 139 8.49 -25.29 -3.54
N ALA A 140 8.12 -26.51 -3.23
CA ALA A 140 8.88 -27.71 -3.63
C ALA A 140 8.96 -27.87 -5.17
N THR A 141 7.99 -27.32 -5.88
CA THR A 141 7.96 -27.28 -7.35
C THR A 141 7.58 -25.87 -7.80
N MET A 142 8.21 -25.40 -8.87
CA MET A 142 7.85 -24.09 -9.44
C MET A 142 6.38 -24.08 -9.82
N PRO A 143 5.60 -23.12 -9.29
CA PRO A 143 4.21 -22.97 -9.70
C PRO A 143 4.18 -22.73 -11.22
N VAL A 144 3.47 -23.59 -11.93
CA VAL A 144 3.14 -23.34 -13.34
C VAL A 144 2.03 -22.31 -13.33
N GLY A 145 2.36 -21.08 -13.70
CA GLY A 145 1.43 -20.03 -13.52
C GLY A 145 1.16 -19.20 -14.74
N GLY A 146 0.22 -18.34 -14.58
CA GLY A 146 -0.19 -17.30 -15.49
C GLY A 146 -1.48 -17.65 -16.20
N GLY A 147 -2.49 -16.83 -16.00
CA GLY A 147 -3.66 -16.81 -16.86
C GLY A 147 -3.27 -16.46 -18.30
N ALA A 148 -4.09 -16.83 -19.26
CA ALA A 148 -3.92 -16.37 -20.63
C ALA A 148 -4.04 -14.84 -20.69
N PHE A 149 -3.21 -14.20 -21.48
CA PHE A 149 -3.31 -12.76 -21.71
C PHE A 149 -4.69 -12.42 -22.33
N SER A 150 -5.42 -11.52 -21.66
CA SER A 150 -6.67 -11.02 -22.20
C SER A 150 -6.43 -9.76 -23.03
N GLY A 151 -6.54 -9.88 -24.35
CA GLY A 151 -6.42 -8.75 -25.27
C GLY A 151 -7.68 -7.90 -25.44
N ALA A 152 -8.75 -8.18 -24.70
CA ALA A 152 -10.06 -7.57 -24.91
C ALA A 152 -10.06 -6.03 -24.83
N LYS A 153 -9.16 -5.43 -24.04
CA LYS A 153 -9.05 -3.97 -23.86
C LYS A 153 -7.92 -3.31 -24.65
N VAL A 154 -7.12 -4.08 -25.38
CA VAL A 154 -5.94 -3.53 -26.09
C VAL A 154 -6.36 -2.55 -27.18
N ALA A 155 -7.37 -2.90 -27.99
CA ALA A 155 -7.85 -2.04 -29.06
C ALA A 155 -8.46 -0.73 -28.52
N GLU A 156 -9.22 -0.80 -27.43
CA GLU A 156 -9.80 0.36 -26.74
C GLU A 156 -8.70 1.27 -26.18
N ALA A 157 -7.70 0.70 -25.52
CA ALA A 157 -6.57 1.45 -24.99
C ALA A 157 -5.74 2.11 -26.10
N ALA A 158 -5.45 1.39 -27.18
CA ALA A 158 -4.76 1.91 -28.35
C ALA A 158 -5.53 3.06 -29.01
N ALA A 159 -6.84 2.92 -29.15
CA ALA A 159 -7.70 3.98 -29.69
C ALA A 159 -7.71 5.22 -28.79
N ALA A 160 -7.75 5.04 -27.46
CA ALA A 160 -7.71 6.14 -26.51
C ALA A 160 -6.37 6.91 -26.58
N VAL A 161 -5.24 6.21 -26.70
CA VAL A 161 -3.92 6.82 -26.90
C VAL A 161 -3.86 7.55 -28.25
N ALA A 162 -4.34 6.94 -29.32
CA ALA A 162 -4.35 7.56 -30.66
C ALA A 162 -5.27 8.79 -30.75
N ALA A 163 -6.35 8.83 -29.94
CA ALA A 163 -7.28 9.95 -29.88
C ALA A 163 -6.74 11.12 -29.02
N ALA A 164 -5.72 10.88 -28.21
CA ALA A 164 -5.08 11.92 -27.41
C ALA A 164 -4.40 12.95 -28.35
N LYS A 165 -4.92 14.18 -28.34
CA LYS A 165 -4.33 15.28 -29.14
C LYS A 165 -3.27 15.96 -28.30
N GLY A 166 -2.04 15.98 -28.79
CA GLY A 166 -0.96 16.76 -28.20
C GLY A 166 -1.23 18.25 -28.31
N GLY A 167 -0.72 19.03 -27.37
CA GLY A 167 -0.67 20.48 -27.42
C GLY A 167 0.64 20.98 -28.07
N ALA A 168 0.88 22.28 -27.97
CA ALA A 168 2.15 22.88 -28.39
C ALA A 168 3.34 22.40 -27.51
N VAL A 169 3.04 21.96 -26.29
CA VAL A 169 3.99 21.38 -25.33
C VAL A 169 3.45 20.06 -24.83
N GLU A 170 4.25 19.03 -24.86
CA GLU A 170 3.97 17.73 -24.27
C GLU A 170 4.69 17.62 -22.90
N VAL A 171 3.92 17.31 -21.88
CA VAL A 171 4.43 17.17 -20.50
C VAL A 171 4.38 15.72 -20.05
N VAL A 172 5.53 15.18 -19.67
CA VAL A 172 5.65 13.85 -19.08
C VAL A 172 5.90 13.98 -17.58
N LEU A 173 5.02 13.42 -16.78
CA LEU A 173 5.18 13.36 -15.32
C LEU A 173 5.84 12.05 -14.93
N TYR A 174 6.83 12.13 -14.05
CA TYR A 174 7.49 10.97 -13.49
C TYR A 174 7.81 11.15 -12.01
N GLN A 175 7.93 10.03 -11.29
CA GLN A 175 8.29 10.05 -9.88
C GLN A 175 9.80 10.12 -9.71
N LYS A 176 10.28 10.98 -8.79
CA LYS A 176 11.70 10.99 -8.39
C LYS A 176 12.04 9.67 -7.69
N VAL A 177 13.22 9.13 -7.98
CA VAL A 177 13.70 7.87 -7.39
C VAL A 177 13.76 7.93 -5.85
N SER A 178 14.12 9.09 -5.29
CA SER A 178 14.25 9.27 -3.84
C SER A 178 12.92 9.33 -3.11
N ILE A 179 11.91 9.99 -3.69
CA ILE A 179 10.64 10.30 -3.01
C ILE A 179 9.49 9.40 -3.50
N GLY A 180 9.58 8.86 -4.72
CA GLY A 180 8.54 8.03 -5.29
C GLY A 180 7.19 8.74 -5.34
N ASP A 181 6.18 8.11 -4.77
CA ASP A 181 4.80 8.62 -4.68
C ASP A 181 4.59 9.67 -3.56
N GLY A 182 5.64 10.00 -2.81
CA GLY A 182 5.58 10.96 -1.70
C GLY A 182 5.16 10.35 -0.36
N ALA A 183 4.99 9.05 -0.23
CA ALA A 183 4.66 8.41 1.05
C ALA A 183 5.70 8.69 2.16
N GLN A 184 6.96 8.94 1.77
CA GLN A 184 8.05 9.29 2.67
C GLN A 184 8.56 10.73 2.45
N ALA A 185 7.73 11.62 1.95
CA ALA A 185 8.13 13.00 1.64
C ALA A 185 8.63 13.79 2.87
N ASN A 186 8.22 13.41 4.08
CA ASN A 186 8.67 14.02 5.33
C ASN A 186 10.05 13.53 5.82
N ASN A 187 10.71 12.62 5.07
CA ASN A 187 12.06 12.18 5.39
C ASN A 187 13.10 13.14 4.78
N PRO A 188 13.80 13.97 5.61
CA PRO A 188 14.74 14.97 5.10
C PRO A 188 15.93 14.35 4.37
N TRP A 189 16.40 13.17 4.77
CA TRP A 189 17.51 12.50 4.07
C TRP A 189 17.12 12.07 2.65
N LEU A 190 15.88 11.64 2.45
CA LEU A 190 15.37 11.36 1.09
C LEU A 190 15.22 12.65 0.26
N GLN A 191 14.86 13.76 0.90
CA GLN A 191 14.79 15.06 0.23
C GLN A 191 16.18 15.57 -0.19
N GLU A 192 17.20 15.28 0.59
CA GLU A 192 18.60 15.64 0.32
C GLU A 192 19.27 14.71 -0.71
N LEU A 193 18.70 13.52 -0.97
CA LEU A 193 19.25 12.57 -1.94
C LEU A 193 19.16 13.15 -3.36
N PRO A 194 20.30 13.41 -4.04
CA PRO A 194 20.29 13.99 -5.37
C PRO A 194 19.64 13.06 -6.39
N ASP A 195 18.83 13.64 -7.27
CA ASP A 195 18.33 12.91 -8.44
C ASP A 195 19.50 12.38 -9.29
N PRO A 196 19.46 11.12 -9.75
CA PRO A 196 20.57 10.50 -10.48
C PRO A 196 20.99 11.24 -11.75
N VAL A 197 20.04 11.90 -12.43
CA VAL A 197 20.28 12.58 -13.71
C VAL A 197 20.48 14.07 -13.52
N SER A 198 19.49 14.77 -12.95
CA SER A 198 19.51 16.24 -12.81
C SER A 198 20.38 16.74 -11.67
N LYS A 199 20.68 15.88 -10.68
CA LYS A 199 21.38 16.23 -9.42
C LYS A 199 20.60 17.20 -8.52
N VAL A 200 19.36 17.50 -8.82
CA VAL A 200 18.50 18.37 -8.02
C VAL A 200 18.11 17.67 -6.71
N THR A 201 18.18 18.40 -5.61
CA THR A 201 17.70 18.00 -4.28
C THR A 201 16.48 18.83 -3.89
N TRP A 202 15.70 18.37 -2.93
CA TRP A 202 14.51 19.01 -2.35
C TRP A 202 13.40 19.30 -3.35
N ASP A 203 13.58 20.27 -4.25
CA ASP A 203 12.52 20.82 -5.10
C ASP A 203 12.09 19.88 -6.23
N ASN A 204 10.86 20.08 -6.69
CA ASN A 204 10.42 19.58 -7.98
C ASN A 204 11.04 20.43 -9.08
N TYR A 205 11.33 19.82 -10.22
CA TYR A 205 11.98 20.50 -11.34
C TYR A 205 11.28 20.12 -12.66
N ALA A 206 11.40 21.00 -13.63
CA ALA A 206 10.99 20.75 -15.01
C ALA A 206 12.24 20.67 -15.90
N MET A 207 12.39 19.55 -16.61
CA MET A 207 13.45 19.41 -17.63
C MET A 207 12.89 19.78 -18.99
N MET A 208 13.65 20.62 -19.72
CA MET A 208 13.31 21.01 -21.08
C MET A 208 14.56 21.21 -21.91
N SER A 209 14.42 21.21 -23.22
CA SER A 209 15.57 21.51 -24.11
C SER A 209 16.02 22.96 -23.93
N PRO A 210 17.33 23.29 -24.16
CA PRO A 210 17.82 24.66 -24.12
C PRO A 210 17.12 25.57 -25.14
N ALA A 211 16.66 25.04 -26.27
CA ALA A 211 15.89 25.77 -27.25
C ALA A 211 14.51 26.18 -26.73
N MET A 212 13.81 25.24 -26.10
CA MET A 212 12.49 25.50 -25.48
C MET A 212 12.60 26.50 -24.32
N ALA A 213 13.70 26.45 -23.56
CA ALA A 213 13.91 27.35 -22.43
C ALA A 213 14.19 28.82 -22.88
N LYS A 214 14.52 29.05 -24.15
CA LYS A 214 14.79 30.35 -24.74
C LYS A 214 13.62 30.95 -25.53
N SER A 215 12.62 30.14 -25.85
CA SER A 215 11.42 30.57 -26.56
C SER A 215 10.37 31.14 -25.59
#